data_5f6ff37eb4875da991b886efa1908980
#
_entry.id   5f6ff37eb4875da991b886efa1908980
#
_cell.length_a   1.000
_cell.length_b   1.000
_cell.length_c   1.000
_cell.angle_alpha   90.00
_cell.angle_beta   90.00
_cell.angle_gamma   90.00
#
_symmetry.space_group_name_H-M   'P 1'
#
loop_
_entity.id
_entity.type
_entity.pdbx_description
1 polymer ?
#
loop_
_entity_poly.entity_id
_entity_poly.type
_entity_poly.pdbx_seq_one_letter_code
_entity_poly.pdbx_strand_id
1 'polypeptide(L)'
;MATGELKAVKVTTPKGIASWPRLAEPDTKFKAEGEYSVKLRLRGADAAALVAKIDAYHDEASEHFADDLKEAKLKEKNPKKREAIPERADPPYKELYENDQPTGEWEFNFKMKASGVSKKTGKPWTRKPAVFDSRTRPLLGEALAKVGGGSVIKVSGELRPFYTAALGVGVSLALEAVQVLEVKSFGDRSAGAFGFGDEGGEDEGSEHGFTDEGSTGAPDAAAEDF
;
A
#
# COMPACT_ATOMS: atom_id res chain seq x y z
N MET A 1 21.77 -0.56 33.22
CA MET A 1 21.74 0.86 32.79
C MET A 1 20.45 1.06 32.00
N ALA A 2 19.63 2.06 32.31
CA ALA A 2 18.43 2.33 31.55
C ALA A 2 18.86 2.76 30.15
N THR A 3 18.76 1.87 29.20
CA THR A 3 18.89 2.18 27.78
C THR A 3 17.77 3.14 27.43
N GLY A 4 18.12 4.40 27.09
CA GLY A 4 17.13 5.39 26.67
C GLY A 4 16.31 4.84 25.53
N GLU A 5 15.04 5.25 25.43
CA GLU A 5 14.14 4.84 24.34
C GLU A 5 14.77 5.14 22.98
N LEU A 6 14.90 4.13 22.13
CA LEU A 6 15.39 4.35 20.76
C LEU A 6 14.36 5.17 19.98
N LYS A 7 14.75 6.37 19.57
CA LYS A 7 13.85 7.35 18.96
C LYS A 7 13.58 7.02 17.50
N ALA A 8 12.33 7.17 17.09
CA ALA A 8 11.96 7.08 15.68
C ALA A 8 12.75 8.07 14.81
N VAL A 9 13.18 7.65 13.64
CA VAL A 9 13.97 8.45 12.69
C VAL A 9 13.11 8.87 11.51
N LYS A 10 12.99 10.17 11.29
CA LYS A 10 12.26 10.71 10.13
C LYS A 10 12.96 10.37 8.83
N VAL A 11 12.14 10.07 7.83
CA VAL A 11 12.58 9.79 6.47
C VAL A 11 11.64 10.44 5.47
N THR A 12 12.21 11.12 4.47
CA THR A 12 11.50 11.57 3.28
C THR A 12 12.13 10.87 2.09
N THR A 13 11.32 10.17 1.30
CA THR A 13 11.80 9.37 0.20
C THR A 13 12.07 10.23 -1.04
N PRO A 14 12.90 9.75 -1.97
CA PRO A 14 12.89 10.22 -3.35
C PRO A 14 11.51 10.02 -4.00
N LYS A 15 11.33 10.53 -5.21
CA LYS A 15 10.15 10.24 -6.03
C LYS A 15 10.16 8.76 -6.46
N GLY A 16 9.02 8.10 -6.36
CA GLY A 16 8.84 6.71 -6.77
C GLY A 16 7.43 6.45 -7.21
N ILE A 17 7.15 5.22 -7.56
CA ILE A 17 5.85 4.78 -8.06
C ILE A 17 5.02 4.21 -6.92
N ALA A 18 3.80 4.72 -6.75
CA ALA A 18 2.84 4.18 -5.79
C ALA A 18 2.32 2.82 -6.26
N SER A 19 2.25 1.88 -5.34
CA SER A 19 1.60 0.58 -5.55
C SER A 19 0.58 0.38 -4.44
N TRP A 20 -0.65 0.03 -4.83
CA TRP A 20 -1.76 -0.22 -3.92
C TRP A 20 -1.98 0.88 -2.85
N PRO A 21 -2.08 2.18 -3.25
CA PRO A 21 -2.29 3.24 -2.27
C PRO A 21 -3.68 3.14 -1.62
N ARG A 22 -3.71 3.19 -0.30
CA ARG A 22 -4.90 3.31 0.55
C ARG A 22 -4.76 4.59 1.36
N LEU A 23 -4.96 5.75 0.70
CA LEU A 23 -4.71 7.07 1.27
C LEU A 23 -6.00 7.84 1.56
N ALA A 24 -7.06 7.62 0.77
CA ALA A 24 -8.35 8.26 0.95
C ALA A 24 -9.15 7.62 2.09
N GLU A 25 -9.19 6.29 2.10
CA GLU A 25 -9.92 5.48 3.08
C GLU A 25 -9.02 4.39 3.65
N PRO A 26 -9.16 4.09 4.96
CA PRO A 26 -8.38 3.03 5.58
C PRO A 26 -8.92 1.66 5.17
N ASP A 27 -8.04 0.69 5.05
CA ASP A 27 -8.43 -0.71 4.88
C ASP A 27 -8.87 -1.28 6.23
N THR A 28 -10.12 -1.69 6.33
CA THR A 28 -10.73 -2.29 7.54
C THR A 28 -10.91 -3.80 7.42
N LYS A 29 -10.50 -4.41 6.29
CA LYS A 29 -10.74 -5.82 6.01
C LYS A 29 -10.13 -6.77 7.04
N PHE A 30 -8.95 -6.46 7.53
CA PHE A 30 -8.22 -7.31 8.47
C PHE A 30 -8.14 -6.75 9.90
N LYS A 31 -8.38 -5.45 10.07
CA LYS A 31 -8.30 -4.75 11.36
C LYS A 31 -9.44 -3.74 11.44
N ALA A 32 -10.32 -3.89 12.41
CA ALA A 32 -11.43 -2.97 12.63
C ALA A 32 -10.98 -1.51 12.88
N GLU A 33 -9.77 -1.33 13.41
CA GLU A 33 -9.14 -0.03 13.64
C GLU A 33 -8.81 0.72 12.33
N GLY A 34 -8.74 -0.01 11.21
CA GLY A 34 -8.36 0.48 9.90
C GLY A 34 -6.87 0.79 9.76
N GLU A 35 -6.34 0.63 8.55
CA GLU A 35 -4.95 0.92 8.23
C GLU A 35 -4.85 1.67 6.90
N TYR A 36 -4.25 2.87 6.92
CA TYR A 36 -3.78 3.53 5.70
C TYR A 36 -2.45 2.93 5.30
N SER A 37 -2.23 2.76 4.02
CA SER A 37 -0.98 2.21 3.52
C SER A 37 -0.65 2.71 2.12
N VAL A 38 0.63 2.69 1.80
CA VAL A 38 1.14 2.86 0.45
C VAL A 38 2.45 2.09 0.32
N LYS A 39 2.60 1.38 -0.77
CA LYS A 39 3.85 0.77 -1.17
C LYS A 39 4.53 1.66 -2.18
N LEU A 40 5.76 2.05 -1.89
CA LEU A 40 6.58 2.89 -2.75
C LEU A 40 7.59 2.01 -3.48
N ARG A 41 7.62 2.07 -4.81
CA ARG A 41 8.64 1.40 -5.62
C ARG A 41 9.73 2.41 -5.99
N LEU A 42 10.96 2.01 -5.74
CA LEU A 42 12.18 2.75 -6.08
C LEU A 42 13.13 1.85 -6.87
N ARG A 43 14.06 2.46 -7.61
CA ARG A 43 15.10 1.77 -8.38
C ARG A 43 16.48 2.36 -8.12
N GLY A 44 17.50 1.57 -8.45
CA GLY A 44 18.90 2.02 -8.49
C GLY A 44 19.39 2.64 -7.19
N ALA A 45 20.12 3.74 -7.27
CA ALA A 45 20.76 4.40 -6.13
C ALA A 45 19.76 4.88 -5.07
N ASP A 46 18.55 5.34 -5.48
CA ASP A 46 17.51 5.80 -4.59
C ASP A 46 16.99 4.67 -3.69
N ALA A 47 16.79 3.49 -4.27
CA ALA A 47 16.41 2.29 -3.52
C ALA A 47 17.52 1.85 -2.58
N ALA A 48 18.75 1.74 -3.09
CA ALA A 48 19.90 1.30 -2.31
C ALA A 48 20.18 2.21 -1.09
N ALA A 49 20.04 3.52 -1.26
CA ALA A 49 20.23 4.48 -0.17
C ALA A 49 19.17 4.30 0.95
N LEU A 50 17.92 4.05 0.57
CA LEU A 50 16.85 3.83 1.56
C LEU A 50 17.00 2.47 2.26
N VAL A 51 17.35 1.41 1.53
CA VAL A 51 17.68 0.09 2.09
C VAL A 51 18.78 0.21 3.11
N ALA A 52 19.94 0.81 2.74
CA ALA A 52 21.07 0.99 3.64
C ALA A 52 20.71 1.76 4.92
N LYS A 53 19.85 2.79 4.79
CA LYS A 53 19.38 3.55 5.96
C LYS A 53 18.49 2.71 6.87
N ILE A 54 17.60 1.87 6.31
CA ILE A 54 16.74 0.99 7.10
C ILE A 54 17.56 -0.08 7.79
N ASP A 55 18.52 -0.68 7.08
CA ASP A 55 19.38 -1.74 7.63
C ASP A 55 20.26 -1.23 8.77
N ALA A 56 20.91 -0.08 8.59
CA ALA A 56 21.71 0.54 9.65
C ALA A 56 20.86 0.81 10.91
N TYR A 57 19.63 1.30 10.72
CA TYR A 57 18.72 1.53 11.84
C TYR A 57 18.19 0.23 12.46
N HIS A 58 18.05 -0.84 11.67
CA HIS A 58 17.70 -2.16 12.17
C HIS A 58 18.82 -2.77 13.01
N ASP A 59 20.08 -2.55 12.63
CA ASP A 59 21.23 -2.98 13.42
C ASP A 59 21.28 -2.24 14.77
N GLU A 60 21.07 -0.92 14.78
CA GLU A 60 20.93 -0.11 16.00
C GLU A 60 19.78 -0.61 16.89
N ALA A 61 18.61 -0.94 16.29
CA ALA A 61 17.49 -1.52 17.01
C ALA A 61 17.84 -2.90 17.60
N SER A 62 18.59 -3.72 16.87
CA SER A 62 19.02 -5.04 17.33
C SER A 62 19.94 -4.96 18.55
N GLU A 63 20.85 -3.99 18.57
CA GLU A 63 21.69 -3.69 19.75
C GLU A 63 20.85 -3.20 20.92
N HIS A 64 19.89 -2.30 20.65
CA HIS A 64 19.03 -1.72 21.68
C HIS A 64 18.16 -2.77 22.38
N PHE A 65 17.55 -3.71 21.64
CA PHE A 65 16.67 -4.75 22.17
C PHE A 65 17.37 -6.08 22.49
N ALA A 66 18.71 -6.10 22.49
CA ALA A 66 19.48 -7.33 22.75
C ALA A 66 19.16 -7.96 24.11
N ASP A 67 18.96 -7.15 25.15
CA ASP A 67 18.63 -7.65 26.49
C ASP A 67 17.19 -8.15 26.58
N ASP A 68 16.23 -7.50 25.93
CA ASP A 68 14.82 -7.97 25.84
C ASP A 68 14.76 -9.33 25.13
N LEU A 69 15.52 -9.52 24.06
CA LEU A 69 15.62 -10.78 23.33
C LEU A 69 16.23 -11.89 24.21
N LYS A 70 17.31 -11.59 24.94
CA LYS A 70 17.92 -12.53 25.88
C LYS A 70 16.95 -12.93 26.97
N GLU A 71 16.26 -11.95 27.56
CA GLU A 71 15.26 -12.19 28.60
C GLU A 71 14.10 -13.08 28.10
N ALA A 72 13.60 -12.84 26.88
CA ALA A 72 12.57 -13.66 26.27
C ALA A 72 13.05 -15.12 26.06
N LYS A 73 14.28 -15.29 25.56
CA LYS A 73 14.90 -16.62 25.40
C LYS A 73 15.11 -17.31 26.76
N LEU A 74 15.46 -16.61 27.82
CA LEU A 74 15.63 -17.18 29.16
C LEU A 74 14.27 -17.59 29.81
N LYS A 75 13.20 -16.84 29.56
CA LYS A 75 11.86 -17.15 30.05
C LYS A 75 11.23 -18.38 29.38
N GLU A 76 11.64 -18.70 28.17
CA GLU A 76 11.13 -19.88 27.45
C GLU A 76 11.81 -21.15 27.97
N LYS A 77 11.01 -22.00 28.63
CA LYS A 77 11.48 -23.25 29.26
C LYS A 77 11.72 -24.37 28.25
N ASN A 78 11.02 -24.36 27.11
CA ASN A 78 11.17 -25.38 26.10
C ASN A 78 12.34 -25.04 25.17
N PRO A 79 13.41 -25.89 25.11
CA PRO A 79 14.58 -25.62 24.28
C PRO A 79 14.26 -25.36 22.80
N LYS A 80 13.36 -26.18 22.21
CA LYS A 80 12.97 -26.05 20.81
C LYS A 80 12.24 -24.73 20.53
N LYS A 81 11.37 -24.27 21.46
CA LYS A 81 10.70 -22.98 21.32
C LYS A 81 11.66 -21.82 21.54
N ARG A 82 12.65 -21.98 22.42
CA ARG A 82 13.68 -20.99 22.67
C ARG A 82 14.53 -20.74 21.41
N GLU A 83 14.96 -21.80 20.74
CA GLU A 83 15.69 -21.72 19.48
C GLU A 83 14.83 -21.15 18.34
N ALA A 84 13.53 -21.38 18.37
CA ALA A 84 12.58 -20.87 17.39
C ALA A 84 12.20 -19.38 17.58
N ILE A 85 12.64 -18.71 18.67
CA ILE A 85 12.43 -17.27 18.84
C ILE A 85 13.29 -16.53 17.81
N PRO A 86 12.69 -15.83 16.84
CA PRO A 86 13.44 -15.14 15.82
C PRO A 86 14.21 -13.97 16.43
N GLU A 87 15.43 -13.77 15.98
CA GLU A 87 16.27 -12.66 16.44
C GLU A 87 15.91 -11.37 15.70
N ARG A 88 15.62 -11.48 14.41
CA ARG A 88 15.36 -10.36 13.51
C ARG A 88 14.10 -10.58 12.71
N ALA A 89 13.24 -9.57 12.66
CA ALA A 89 12.05 -9.57 11.81
C ALA A 89 12.41 -9.28 10.36
N ASP A 90 11.52 -9.68 9.44
CA ASP A 90 11.67 -9.32 8.03
C ASP A 90 11.71 -7.79 7.85
N PRO A 91 12.54 -7.28 6.93
CA PRO A 91 12.61 -5.85 6.65
C PRO A 91 11.30 -5.33 6.03
N PRO A 92 10.97 -4.03 6.21
CA PRO A 92 9.76 -3.43 5.67
C PRO A 92 9.84 -3.12 4.17
N TYR A 93 10.73 -3.78 3.47
CA TYR A 93 10.95 -3.68 2.04
C TYR A 93 11.22 -5.05 1.42
N LYS A 94 11.09 -5.15 0.13
CA LYS A 94 11.46 -6.35 -0.64
C LYS A 94 11.91 -5.97 -2.05
N GLU A 95 12.83 -6.74 -2.59
CA GLU A 95 13.15 -6.71 -4.00
C GLU A 95 12.02 -7.34 -4.83
N LEU A 96 11.74 -6.75 -5.98
CA LEU A 96 10.72 -7.29 -6.89
C LEU A 96 11.38 -8.17 -7.95
N TYR A 97 10.73 -9.29 -8.21
CA TYR A 97 11.15 -10.28 -9.21
C TYR A 97 10.08 -10.41 -10.28
N GLU A 98 10.52 -10.65 -11.50
CA GLU A 98 9.67 -10.99 -12.65
C GLU A 98 10.31 -12.19 -13.36
N ASN A 99 9.55 -13.27 -13.54
CA ASN A 99 10.05 -14.53 -14.09
C ASN A 99 11.35 -15.04 -13.40
N ASP A 100 11.36 -15.00 -12.07
CA ASP A 100 12.50 -15.36 -11.21
C ASP A 100 13.78 -14.53 -11.43
N GLN A 101 13.68 -13.41 -12.13
CA GLN A 101 14.77 -12.46 -12.30
C GLN A 101 14.52 -11.18 -11.49
N PRO A 102 15.55 -10.64 -10.80
CA PRO A 102 15.42 -9.38 -10.08
C PRO A 102 15.15 -8.24 -11.09
N THR A 103 14.12 -7.46 -10.82
CA THR A 103 13.75 -6.31 -11.67
C THR A 103 14.62 -5.08 -11.41
N GLY A 104 15.41 -5.10 -10.33
CA GLY A 104 16.12 -3.93 -9.83
C GLY A 104 15.20 -2.90 -9.17
N GLU A 105 13.93 -3.24 -8.98
CA GLU A 105 12.97 -2.46 -8.21
C GLU A 105 12.85 -3.00 -6.79
N TRP A 106 12.68 -2.07 -5.85
CA TRP A 106 12.46 -2.35 -4.45
C TRP A 106 11.15 -1.74 -4.02
N GLU A 107 10.33 -2.50 -3.28
CA GLU A 107 9.02 -2.07 -2.76
C GLU A 107 9.12 -1.85 -1.25
N PHE A 108 8.82 -0.63 -0.79
CA PHE A 108 8.84 -0.19 0.61
C PHE A 108 7.41 0.00 1.10
N ASN A 109 7.05 -0.62 2.23
CA ASN A 109 5.68 -0.67 2.72
C ASN A 109 5.45 0.31 3.89
N PHE A 110 4.86 1.46 3.60
CA PHE A 110 4.52 2.48 4.58
C PHE A 110 3.09 2.29 5.09
N LYS A 111 2.89 2.35 6.41
CA LYS A 111 1.60 2.08 7.05
C LYS A 111 1.28 3.06 8.17
N MET A 112 -0.02 3.36 8.36
CA MET A 112 -0.53 4.16 9.46
C MET A 112 -1.84 3.55 9.97
N LYS A 113 -1.94 3.29 11.28
CA LYS A 113 -3.23 2.92 11.90
C LYS A 113 -4.17 4.12 11.81
N ALA A 114 -5.42 3.87 11.40
CA ALA A 114 -6.43 4.94 11.27
C ALA A 114 -7.04 5.34 12.60
N SER A 115 -7.17 4.40 13.53
CA SER A 115 -7.77 4.64 14.85
C SER A 115 -7.11 3.78 15.92
N GLY A 116 -7.46 4.02 17.15
CA GLY A 116 -7.02 3.21 18.29
C GLY A 116 -7.43 3.85 19.62
N VAL A 117 -7.03 3.21 20.70
CA VAL A 117 -7.22 3.71 22.06
C VAL A 117 -5.86 4.00 22.68
N SER A 118 -5.69 5.19 23.24
CA SER A 118 -4.45 5.58 23.89
C SER A 118 -4.24 4.74 25.15
N LYS A 119 -3.15 3.98 25.23
CA LYS A 119 -2.79 3.21 26.44
C LYS A 119 -2.58 4.09 27.66
N LYS A 120 -2.17 5.35 27.47
CA LYS A 120 -1.86 6.28 28.56
C LYS A 120 -3.10 6.96 29.11
N THR A 121 -4.09 7.27 28.27
CA THR A 121 -5.27 8.08 28.66
C THR A 121 -6.59 7.33 28.55
N GLY A 122 -6.60 6.13 27.94
CA GLY A 122 -7.83 5.38 27.67
C GLY A 122 -8.75 6.03 26.62
N LYS A 123 -8.36 7.17 26.04
CA LYS A 123 -9.20 7.91 25.07
C LYS A 123 -9.02 7.35 23.65
N PRO A 124 -10.12 7.24 22.88
CA PRO A 124 -10.02 6.92 21.47
C PRO A 124 -9.36 8.06 20.69
N TRP A 125 -8.64 7.71 19.63
CA TRP A 125 -8.05 8.65 18.70
C TRP A 125 -8.25 8.16 17.26
N THR A 126 -8.30 9.11 16.32
CA THR A 126 -8.30 8.85 14.88
C THR A 126 -7.24 9.71 14.22
N ARG A 127 -6.69 9.25 13.09
CA ARG A 127 -5.73 10.01 12.28
C ARG A 127 -5.81 9.60 10.82
N LYS A 128 -5.36 10.50 9.95
CA LYS A 128 -5.23 10.28 8.50
C LYS A 128 -3.85 10.75 8.05
N PRO A 129 -3.27 10.16 7.00
CA PRO A 129 -2.07 10.69 6.39
C PRO A 129 -2.37 12.06 5.77
N ALA A 130 -1.46 13.02 5.90
CA ALA A 130 -1.54 14.26 5.18
C ALA A 130 -1.14 14.02 3.72
N VAL A 131 -1.98 14.43 2.75
CA VAL A 131 -1.67 14.25 1.33
C VAL A 131 -1.67 15.60 0.64
N PHE A 132 -0.63 15.84 -0.16
CA PHE A 132 -0.40 17.10 -0.85
C PHE A 132 -0.22 16.85 -2.35
N ASP A 133 -0.56 17.84 -3.16
CA ASP A 133 -0.25 17.86 -4.59
C ASP A 133 1.22 18.27 -4.86
N SER A 134 1.60 18.34 -6.11
CA SER A 134 2.95 18.75 -6.55
C SER A 134 3.33 20.18 -6.12
N ARG A 135 2.32 21.03 -5.83
CA ARG A 135 2.48 22.42 -5.38
C ARG A 135 2.32 22.57 -3.86
N THR A 136 2.40 21.46 -3.12
CA THR A 136 2.26 21.40 -1.65
C THR A 136 0.89 21.86 -1.12
N ARG A 137 -0.15 21.87 -1.94
CA ARG A 137 -1.53 22.14 -1.50
C ARG A 137 -2.18 20.85 -1.02
N PRO A 138 -3.03 20.90 0.04
CA PRO A 138 -3.74 19.72 0.52
C PRO A 138 -4.58 19.08 -0.59
N LEU A 139 -4.43 17.76 -0.77
CA LEU A 139 -5.20 16.95 -1.72
C LEU A 139 -6.30 16.23 -0.96
N LEU A 140 -7.56 16.56 -1.22
CA LEU A 140 -8.72 16.10 -0.46
C LEU A 140 -9.84 15.57 -1.38
N GLY A 141 -10.82 14.87 -0.80
CA GLY A 141 -12.05 14.44 -1.48
C GLY A 141 -11.79 13.61 -2.73
N GLU A 142 -12.49 13.91 -3.81
CA GLU A 142 -12.39 13.17 -5.08
C GLU A 142 -11.00 13.17 -5.70
N ALA A 143 -10.24 14.29 -5.54
CA ALA A 143 -8.88 14.37 -6.06
C ALA A 143 -7.96 13.37 -5.36
N LEU A 144 -8.13 13.19 -4.05
CA LEU A 144 -7.41 12.18 -3.29
C LEU A 144 -7.86 10.75 -3.65
N ALA A 145 -9.16 10.54 -3.86
CA ALA A 145 -9.72 9.23 -4.24
C ALA A 145 -9.20 8.75 -5.61
N LYS A 146 -8.82 9.68 -6.50
CA LYS A 146 -8.25 9.38 -7.82
C LYS A 146 -6.79 8.92 -7.78
N VAL A 147 -6.09 9.05 -6.65
CA VAL A 147 -4.69 8.62 -6.53
C VAL A 147 -4.61 7.09 -6.56
N GLY A 148 -4.29 6.55 -7.71
CA GLY A 148 -4.21 5.11 -7.96
C GLY A 148 -2.78 4.58 -7.99
N GLY A 149 -2.67 3.25 -8.16
CA GLY A 149 -1.39 2.59 -8.44
C GLY A 149 -0.77 3.12 -9.74
N GLY A 150 0.54 3.33 -9.72
CA GLY A 150 1.28 3.95 -10.82
C GLY A 150 1.45 5.47 -10.69
N SER A 151 0.77 6.14 -9.74
CA SER A 151 1.02 7.56 -9.44
C SER A 151 2.47 7.78 -9.00
N VAL A 152 3.05 8.92 -9.39
CA VAL A 152 4.38 9.32 -8.93
C VAL A 152 4.25 10.09 -7.63
N ILE A 153 4.88 9.58 -6.57
CA ILE A 153 4.74 10.13 -5.22
C ILE A 153 6.09 10.26 -4.51
N LYS A 154 6.11 11.07 -3.46
CA LYS A 154 7.10 11.03 -2.37
C LYS A 154 6.40 10.71 -1.07
N VAL A 155 7.04 9.96 -0.19
CA VAL A 155 6.50 9.59 1.12
C VAL A 155 7.34 10.20 2.22
N SER A 156 6.70 10.85 3.19
CA SER A 156 7.28 11.24 4.46
C SER A 156 6.78 10.29 5.54
N GLY A 157 7.69 9.82 6.38
CA GLY A 157 7.35 8.87 7.43
C GLY A 157 8.47 8.75 8.45
N GLU A 158 8.38 7.72 9.27
CA GLU A 158 9.36 7.43 10.32
C GLU A 158 9.77 5.96 10.30
N LEU A 159 11.04 5.71 10.51
CA LEU A 159 11.54 4.40 10.89
C LEU A 159 11.23 4.22 12.39
N ARG A 160 10.44 3.21 12.73
CA ARG A 160 10.09 2.90 14.11
C ARG A 160 10.59 1.53 14.47
N PRO A 161 11.45 1.43 15.51
CA PRO A 161 11.92 0.14 15.95
C PRO A 161 10.82 -0.56 16.75
N PHE A 162 10.84 -1.86 16.76
CA PHE A 162 9.97 -2.68 17.60
C PHE A 162 10.65 -3.98 17.98
N TYR A 163 10.21 -4.57 19.07
CA TYR A 163 10.53 -5.93 19.44
C TYR A 163 9.26 -6.69 19.79
N THR A 164 9.13 -7.90 19.30
CA THR A 164 8.12 -8.88 19.72
C THR A 164 8.73 -10.28 19.74
N ALA A 165 8.35 -11.09 20.72
CA ALA A 165 8.87 -12.46 20.82
C ALA A 165 8.50 -13.34 19.60
N ALA A 166 7.44 -12.99 18.86
CA ALA A 166 6.98 -13.72 17.69
C ALA A 166 7.74 -13.38 16.41
N LEU A 167 8.24 -12.14 16.28
CA LEU A 167 8.88 -11.64 15.06
C LEU A 167 10.36 -11.29 15.24
N GLY A 168 10.83 -11.17 16.48
CA GLY A 168 12.15 -10.65 16.79
C GLY A 168 12.19 -9.12 16.80
N VAL A 169 13.40 -8.58 16.69
CA VAL A 169 13.66 -7.15 16.55
C VAL A 169 13.39 -6.72 15.11
N GLY A 170 12.71 -5.62 14.91
CA GLY A 170 12.40 -5.13 13.57
C GLY A 170 12.29 -3.62 13.49
N VAL A 171 12.15 -3.15 12.26
CA VAL A 171 11.88 -1.76 11.91
C VAL A 171 10.62 -1.70 11.07
N SER A 172 9.74 -0.76 11.35
CA SER A 172 8.55 -0.48 10.57
C SER A 172 8.63 0.90 9.93
N LEU A 173 8.05 1.05 8.74
CA LEU A 173 7.90 2.33 8.04
C LEU A 173 6.54 2.92 8.39
N ALA A 174 6.51 3.85 9.34
CA ALA A 174 5.29 4.56 9.71
C ALA A 174 5.02 5.66 8.70
N LEU A 175 3.84 5.62 8.06
CA LEU A 175 3.37 6.64 7.14
C LEU A 175 2.97 7.91 7.92
N GLU A 176 3.38 9.08 7.45
CA GLU A 176 2.93 10.37 7.99
C GLU A 176 2.26 11.22 6.92
N ALA A 177 2.93 11.39 5.78
CA ALA A 177 2.42 12.22 4.69
C ALA A 177 2.85 11.68 3.32
N VAL A 178 2.11 12.07 2.28
CA VAL A 178 2.41 11.77 0.89
C VAL A 178 2.31 13.04 0.05
N GLN A 179 3.29 13.29 -0.79
CA GLN A 179 3.21 14.28 -1.85
C GLN A 179 3.00 13.56 -3.18
N VAL A 180 1.89 13.87 -3.85
CA VAL A 180 1.55 13.33 -5.17
C VAL A 180 2.06 14.29 -6.23
N LEU A 181 2.99 13.83 -7.04
CA LEU A 181 3.61 14.61 -8.11
C LEU A 181 2.85 14.46 -9.42
N GLU A 182 2.43 13.22 -9.71
CA GLU A 182 1.63 12.87 -10.88
C GLU A 182 0.56 11.88 -10.44
N VAL A 183 -0.69 12.16 -10.79
CA VAL A 183 -1.82 11.28 -10.50
C VAL A 183 -1.98 10.29 -11.65
N LYS A 184 -2.05 9.00 -11.31
CA LYS A 184 -2.55 7.97 -12.22
C LYS A 184 -3.80 7.37 -11.60
N SER A 185 -4.94 7.57 -12.24
CA SER A 185 -6.21 7.07 -11.70
C SER A 185 -6.52 5.65 -12.16
N PHE A 186 -7.34 4.95 -11.37
CA PHE A 186 -7.95 3.70 -11.83
C PHE A 186 -8.99 4.06 -12.88
N GLY A 187 -8.72 3.75 -14.14
CA GLY A 187 -9.64 4.03 -15.25
C GLY A 187 -8.99 4.76 -16.42
N ASP A 188 -7.89 5.47 -16.23
CA ASP A 188 -7.13 6.08 -17.33
C ASP A 188 -6.30 5.03 -18.11
N ARG A 189 -6.93 3.92 -18.42
CA ARG A 189 -6.37 3.04 -19.44
C ARG A 189 -6.72 3.68 -20.78
N SER A 190 -5.70 4.12 -21.52
CA SER A 190 -5.89 4.55 -22.90
C SER A 190 -6.48 3.40 -23.72
N ALA A 191 -7.28 3.70 -24.72
CA ALA A 191 -7.80 2.70 -25.65
C ALA A 191 -6.71 1.74 -26.15
N GLY A 192 -5.50 2.27 -26.39
CA GLY A 192 -4.32 1.47 -26.74
C GLY A 192 -3.88 0.44 -25.70
N ALA A 193 -4.16 0.66 -24.41
CA ALA A 193 -3.87 -0.32 -23.37
C ALA A 193 -4.81 -1.55 -23.42
N PHE A 194 -5.92 -1.42 -24.17
CA PHE A 194 -6.84 -2.53 -24.47
C PHE A 194 -6.61 -3.09 -25.88
N GLY A 195 -5.61 -2.59 -26.63
CA GLY A 195 -5.36 -2.98 -28.01
C GLY A 195 -6.27 -2.28 -29.02
N PHE A 196 -7.02 -1.26 -28.60
CA PHE A 196 -7.83 -0.46 -29.52
C PHE A 196 -6.95 0.60 -30.16
N GLY A 197 -6.87 0.59 -31.49
CA GLY A 197 -6.26 1.64 -32.30
C GLY A 197 -7.26 2.74 -32.62
N ASP A 198 -6.78 3.87 -33.15
CA ASP A 198 -7.62 4.85 -33.80
C ASP A 198 -8.01 4.29 -35.18
N GLU A 199 -9.24 3.82 -35.31
CA GLU A 199 -9.73 3.21 -36.55
C GLU A 199 -10.33 4.26 -37.51
N GLY A 200 -10.15 5.55 -37.23
CA GLY A 200 -10.50 6.63 -38.14
C GLY A 200 -11.94 6.60 -38.65
N GLY A 201 -12.89 6.31 -37.76
CA GLY A 201 -14.31 6.35 -38.09
C GLY A 201 -14.75 7.78 -38.33
N GLU A 202 -15.11 8.12 -39.55
CA GLU A 202 -15.92 9.32 -39.84
C GLU A 202 -17.24 9.21 -39.05
N ASP A 203 -17.45 10.19 -38.19
CA ASP A 203 -18.66 10.30 -37.36
C ASP A 203 -19.83 10.73 -38.26
N GLU A 204 -20.21 9.86 -39.20
CA GLU A 204 -21.49 9.99 -39.89
C GLU A 204 -22.58 9.55 -38.94
N GLY A 205 -23.27 10.55 -38.39
CA GLY A 205 -24.48 10.36 -37.59
C GLY A 205 -25.51 9.53 -38.35
N SER A 206 -25.52 8.24 -38.13
CA SER A 206 -26.62 7.37 -38.49
C SER A 206 -27.35 6.95 -37.23
N GLU A 207 -28.51 7.61 -37.04
CA GLU A 207 -29.59 7.10 -36.21
C GLU A 207 -29.99 5.71 -36.70
N HIS A 208 -29.40 4.67 -36.16
CA HIS A 208 -30.01 3.35 -36.22
C HIS A 208 -30.75 3.11 -34.91
N GLY A 209 -31.96 3.68 -34.86
CA GLY A 209 -32.98 3.22 -33.95
C GLY A 209 -33.23 1.73 -34.18
N PHE A 210 -33.19 0.97 -33.11
CA PHE A 210 -33.71 -0.38 -33.05
C PHE A 210 -35.20 -0.27 -33.35
N THR A 211 -35.63 -0.59 -34.59
CA THR A 211 -37.02 -0.77 -34.91
C THR A 211 -37.41 -2.17 -34.45
N ASP A 212 -38.20 -2.20 -33.39
CA ASP A 212 -38.95 -3.35 -32.95
C ASP A 212 -40.07 -3.60 -34.01
N GLU A 213 -39.81 -4.50 -34.93
CA GLU A 213 -40.85 -4.97 -35.82
C GLU A 213 -41.75 -5.98 -35.09
N GLY A 214 -42.85 -5.42 -34.56
CA GLY A 214 -43.93 -6.18 -34.02
C GLY A 214 -44.54 -7.13 -35.06
N SER A 215 -44.51 -8.38 -34.72
CA SER A 215 -45.25 -9.44 -35.40
C SER A 215 -46.75 -9.22 -35.25
N THR A 216 -47.41 -8.71 -36.30
CA THR A 216 -48.85 -8.80 -36.47
C THR A 216 -49.16 -9.82 -37.53
N GLY A 217 -50.03 -10.74 -37.23
CA GLY A 217 -50.69 -11.50 -38.26
C GLY A 217 -51.08 -12.95 -37.94
N ALA A 218 -52.13 -13.13 -37.22
CA ALA A 218 -52.98 -14.26 -37.49
C ALA A 218 -53.77 -14.00 -38.79
N PRO A 219 -54.35 -14.91 -39.55
CA PRO A 219 -55.41 -15.72 -39.00
C PRO A 219 -55.57 -17.17 -39.59
N ASP A 220 -56.26 -17.95 -38.79
CA ASP A 220 -57.37 -18.80 -39.16
C ASP A 220 -57.23 -19.83 -40.29
N ALA A 221 -57.50 -21.06 -39.97
CA ALA A 221 -58.54 -21.92 -40.56
C ALA A 221 -58.29 -23.40 -40.20
N ALA A 222 -59.16 -23.88 -39.39
CA ALA A 222 -60.09 -24.95 -39.66
C ALA A 222 -59.58 -26.38 -39.90
N ALA A 223 -60.15 -27.20 -39.05
CA ALA A 223 -60.84 -28.47 -39.37
C ALA A 223 -59.99 -29.77 -39.32
N GLU A 224 -60.44 -30.54 -38.44
CA GLU A 224 -60.97 -31.90 -38.50
C GLU A 224 -60.07 -33.07 -38.33
N ASP A 225 -60.56 -33.84 -37.38
CA ASP A 225 -60.73 -35.29 -37.29
C ASP A 225 -59.49 -36.22 -37.10
N PHE A 226 -59.60 -36.86 -36.07
CA PHE A 226 -59.59 -38.23 -35.56
C PHE A 226 -58.83 -38.31 -34.23
#